data_4a0632d1112c028071bdb9c04860f4db
#
_entry.id   4a0632d1112c028071bdb9c04860f4db
#
_cell.length_a   1.000
_cell.length_b   1.000
_cell.length_c   1.000
_cell.angle_alpha   90.00
_cell.angle_beta   90.00
_cell.angle_gamma   90.00
#
_symmetry.space_group_name_H-M   'P 1'
#
loop_
_entity.id
_entity.type
_entity.pdbx_description
1 polymer ?
#
loop_
_entity_poly.entity_id
_entity_poly.type
_entity_poly.pdbx_seq_one_letter_code
_entity_poly.pdbx_strand_id
1 'polypeptide(L)'
;MRIRLVFYIVTCAVFMVSCGSNKNVVNRSHKKVVLQEKEEVYPELPQLEQIEKPLKTNSNHTVAYIQKFARIAVKKMHEHNIPASITLAQGVLESGSGRSKLAIKSNNHFGIKCHRGWKGKSVTHDDDEKGECFRKYKYPETSYEDHSQFLISRKRYASLFKLGNQNYKGWAYGLRRAGYATDKRYPQKLITIIKKYNLTVYDRMGARKLNKGNQVKVKSYKVQKGDTLYSIARRHSISVANLKRVNGLSTNEISIGQDLLIK
;
A
#
# COMPACT_ATOMS: atom_id res chain seq x y z
N MET A 1 -29.02 -25.57 66.78
CA MET A 1 -28.31 -24.87 67.86
C MET A 1 -27.99 -23.46 67.43
N ARG A 2 -28.57 -22.46 68.06
CA ARG A 2 -28.55 -21.04 67.72
C ARG A 2 -27.25 -20.40 68.22
N ILE A 3 -26.62 -19.48 67.45
CA ILE A 3 -25.76 -18.37 67.99
C ILE A 3 -25.68 -17.36 66.81
N ARG A 4 -26.40 -16.33 66.82
CA ARG A 4 -26.33 -14.93 67.31
C ARG A 4 -25.22 -14.10 66.58
N LEU A 5 -25.70 -13.28 65.74
CA LEU A 5 -25.37 -11.93 65.25
C LEU A 5 -24.62 -11.06 66.29
N VAL A 6 -23.54 -10.38 65.86
CA VAL A 6 -23.10 -9.13 66.51
C VAL A 6 -22.78 -8.14 65.41
N PHE A 7 -23.59 -7.06 65.37
CA PHE A 7 -23.36 -5.83 64.63
C PHE A 7 -22.25 -5.00 65.27
N TYR A 8 -21.28 -4.53 64.51
CA TYR A 8 -20.48 -3.37 64.88
C TYR A 8 -20.73 -2.24 63.90
N ILE A 9 -21.45 -1.22 64.38
CA ILE A 9 -21.61 0.07 63.79
C ILE A 9 -20.38 0.89 64.22
N VAL A 10 -19.57 1.31 63.26
CA VAL A 10 -18.55 2.34 63.48
C VAL A 10 -18.96 3.56 62.63
N THR A 11 -19.48 4.54 63.35
CA THR A 11 -19.67 5.89 62.87
C THR A 11 -18.31 6.57 62.68
N CYS A 12 -18.01 7.01 61.47
CA CYS A 12 -16.89 7.93 61.23
C CYS A 12 -17.40 9.23 60.64
N ALA A 13 -17.05 10.29 61.34
CA ALA A 13 -17.50 11.65 61.14
C ALA A 13 -17.04 12.25 59.80
N VAL A 14 -17.96 13.05 59.25
CA VAL A 14 -17.79 13.89 58.06
C VAL A 14 -16.91 15.07 58.42
N PHE A 15 -15.72 15.19 57.80
CA PHE A 15 -15.02 16.46 57.69
C PHE A 15 -15.21 17.01 56.30
N MET A 16 -16.08 18.02 56.18
CA MET A 16 -16.23 18.87 55.02
C MET A 16 -15.04 19.83 54.97
N VAL A 17 -14.08 19.59 54.08
CA VAL A 17 -13.11 20.62 53.69
C VAL A 17 -13.54 21.12 52.30
N SER A 18 -14.17 22.28 52.33
CA SER A 18 -14.44 23.07 51.10
C SER A 18 -13.12 23.67 50.63
N CYS A 19 -12.57 23.14 49.53
CA CYS A 19 -11.46 23.78 48.83
C CYS A 19 -11.97 24.33 47.50
N GLY A 20 -12.07 25.65 47.40
CA GLY A 20 -12.48 26.34 46.18
C GLY A 20 -11.54 26.05 45.03
N SER A 21 -12.06 25.41 44.00
CA SER A 21 -11.32 25.16 42.77
C SER A 21 -11.54 26.30 41.79
N ASN A 22 -10.48 27.08 41.57
CA ASN A 22 -10.36 28.03 40.48
C ASN A 22 -10.51 27.31 39.13
N LYS A 23 -11.60 27.55 38.42
CA LYS A 23 -11.81 27.07 37.06
C LYS A 23 -11.00 27.91 36.09
N ASN A 24 -9.73 27.54 35.89
CA ASN A 24 -9.01 27.92 34.70
C ASN A 24 -9.50 27.03 33.53
N VAL A 25 -10.42 27.56 32.74
CA VAL A 25 -10.84 26.99 31.47
C VAL A 25 -9.66 27.14 30.52
N VAL A 26 -8.82 26.10 30.44
CA VAL A 26 -7.83 26.00 29.37
C VAL A 26 -8.57 25.59 28.12
N ASN A 27 -8.82 26.58 27.28
CA ASN A 27 -9.36 26.41 25.93
C ASN A 27 -8.34 25.66 25.08
N ARG A 28 -8.38 24.32 25.13
CA ARG A 28 -7.58 23.47 24.22
C ARG A 28 -8.20 23.57 22.83
N SER A 29 -7.74 24.57 22.09
CA SER A 29 -7.84 24.59 20.65
C SER A 29 -7.29 23.26 20.13
N HIS A 30 -8.17 22.40 19.64
CA HIS A 30 -7.79 21.19 18.91
C HIS A 30 -7.16 21.64 17.58
N LYS A 31 -5.86 21.88 17.60
CA LYS A 31 -5.08 22.00 16.39
C LYS A 31 -5.22 20.67 15.65
N LYS A 32 -6.07 20.67 14.63
CA LYS A 32 -6.18 19.59 13.66
C LYS A 32 -4.79 19.40 13.08
N VAL A 33 -4.06 18.39 13.56
CA VAL A 33 -2.81 17.96 12.93
C VAL A 33 -3.24 17.33 11.61
N VAL A 34 -3.26 18.13 10.56
CA VAL A 34 -3.30 17.64 9.20
C VAL A 34 -1.95 16.94 9.00
N LEU A 35 -1.94 15.63 9.11
CA LEU A 35 -0.82 14.82 8.66
C LEU A 35 -0.69 15.10 7.15
N GLN A 36 0.18 16.02 6.79
CA GLN A 36 0.66 16.15 5.43
C GLN A 36 1.41 14.85 5.13
N GLU A 37 0.75 13.97 4.40
CA GLU A 37 1.36 12.80 3.79
C GLU A 37 2.49 13.34 2.90
N LYS A 38 3.73 13.23 3.38
CA LYS A 38 4.91 13.53 2.56
C LYS A 38 4.85 12.62 1.35
N GLU A 39 4.58 13.19 0.20
CA GLU A 39 4.62 12.49 -1.08
C GLU A 39 6.07 12.05 -1.32
N GLU A 40 6.36 10.80 -0.94
CA GLU A 40 7.67 10.19 -1.19
C GLU A 40 7.88 10.06 -2.69
N VAL A 41 8.85 10.77 -3.22
CA VAL A 41 9.24 10.72 -4.63
C VAL A 41 9.94 9.39 -4.90
N TYR A 42 9.19 8.43 -5.44
CA TYR A 42 9.75 7.17 -5.93
C TYR A 42 10.43 7.36 -7.29
N PRO A 43 11.51 6.62 -7.57
CA PRO A 43 12.16 6.67 -8.88
C PRO A 43 11.18 6.28 -9.99
N GLU A 44 11.37 6.87 -11.15
CA GLU A 44 10.56 6.61 -12.34
C GLU A 44 10.60 5.11 -12.66
N LEU A 45 9.41 4.47 -12.76
CA LEU A 45 9.31 3.06 -13.11
C LEU A 45 9.78 2.87 -14.54
N PRO A 46 10.59 1.84 -14.87
CA PRO A 46 10.94 1.55 -16.24
C PRO A 46 9.66 1.37 -17.05
N GLN A 47 9.59 2.04 -18.18
CA GLN A 47 8.49 1.84 -19.12
C GLN A 47 8.62 0.42 -19.67
N LEU A 48 7.58 -0.39 -19.55
CA LEU A 48 7.54 -1.75 -20.10
C LEU A 48 7.39 -1.77 -21.62
N GLU A 49 7.61 -0.63 -22.29
CA GLU A 49 7.46 -0.46 -23.74
C GLU A 49 8.43 -1.30 -24.59
N GLN A 50 9.44 -1.93 -23.99
CA GLN A 50 10.42 -2.75 -24.74
C GLN A 50 10.06 -4.24 -24.81
N ILE A 51 8.81 -4.63 -24.61
CA ILE A 51 8.36 -5.98 -24.91
C ILE A 51 7.81 -5.97 -26.35
N GLU A 52 8.72 -6.07 -27.31
CA GLU A 52 8.46 -6.05 -28.75
C GLU A 52 7.71 -7.29 -29.29
N LYS A 53 6.66 -7.76 -28.65
CA LYS A 53 5.73 -8.72 -29.29
C LYS A 53 4.30 -8.35 -28.90
N PRO A 54 3.36 -8.30 -29.86
CA PRO A 54 1.95 -8.11 -29.55
C PRO A 54 1.47 -9.27 -28.69
N LEU A 55 1.34 -9.01 -27.41
CA LEU A 55 0.85 -9.96 -26.43
C LEU A 55 -0.65 -10.18 -26.67
N LYS A 56 -1.08 -11.46 -26.67
CA LYS A 56 -2.51 -11.83 -26.70
C LYS A 56 -3.29 -11.00 -25.66
N THR A 57 -4.56 -10.67 -25.94
CA THR A 57 -5.42 -9.76 -25.14
C THR A 57 -5.35 -9.94 -23.61
N ASN A 58 -5.18 -11.17 -23.12
CA ASN A 58 -5.01 -11.43 -21.67
C ASN A 58 -3.68 -10.92 -21.09
N SER A 59 -2.64 -10.77 -21.89
CA SER A 59 -1.35 -10.23 -21.42
C SER A 59 -1.36 -8.72 -21.29
N ASN A 60 -2.15 -8.00 -22.10
CA ASN A 60 -2.29 -6.54 -21.97
C ASN A 60 -2.92 -6.15 -20.64
N HIS A 61 -3.91 -6.90 -20.17
CA HIS A 61 -4.51 -6.67 -18.85
C HIS A 61 -3.53 -6.90 -17.69
N THR A 62 -2.70 -7.94 -17.80
CA THR A 62 -1.69 -8.22 -16.78
C THR A 62 -0.60 -7.15 -16.78
N VAL A 63 -0.17 -6.68 -17.94
CA VAL A 63 0.78 -5.56 -18.05
C VAL A 63 0.20 -4.30 -17.40
N ALA A 64 -1.03 -3.92 -17.74
CA ALA A 64 -1.70 -2.78 -17.14
C ALA A 64 -1.83 -2.91 -15.60
N TYR A 65 -2.14 -4.12 -15.12
CA TYR A 65 -2.16 -4.41 -13.68
C TYR A 65 -0.80 -4.19 -13.04
N ILE A 66 0.26 -4.73 -13.62
CA ILE A 66 1.63 -4.59 -13.12
C ILE A 66 2.02 -3.10 -13.09
N GLN A 67 1.79 -2.36 -14.18
CA GLN A 67 2.10 -0.93 -14.26
C GLN A 67 1.37 -0.13 -13.18
N LYS A 68 0.09 -0.44 -12.97
CA LYS A 68 -0.74 0.21 -11.94
C LYS A 68 -0.19 0.01 -10.53
N PHE A 69 0.27 -1.21 -10.21
CA PHE A 69 0.64 -1.58 -8.84
C PHE A 69 2.15 -1.68 -8.59
N ALA A 70 2.99 -1.48 -9.62
CA ALA A 70 4.43 -1.59 -9.46
C ALA A 70 4.99 -0.62 -8.42
N ARG A 71 4.51 0.64 -8.40
CA ARG A 71 4.97 1.64 -7.45
C ARG A 71 4.71 1.21 -6.00
N ILE A 72 3.50 0.71 -5.70
CA ILE A 72 3.19 0.26 -4.33
C ILE A 72 4.00 -1.00 -3.96
N ALA A 73 4.21 -1.93 -4.89
CA ALA A 73 5.04 -3.11 -4.65
C ALA A 73 6.50 -2.75 -4.34
N VAL A 74 7.09 -1.79 -5.08
CA VAL A 74 8.43 -1.26 -4.81
C VAL A 74 8.46 -0.55 -3.45
N LYS A 75 7.44 0.26 -3.14
CA LYS A 75 7.32 0.90 -1.81
C LYS A 75 7.33 -0.15 -0.71
N LYS A 76 6.52 -1.21 -0.82
CA LYS A 76 6.46 -2.28 0.18
C LYS A 76 7.76 -3.06 0.28
N MET A 77 8.50 -3.22 -0.80
CA MET A 77 9.84 -3.81 -0.78
C MET A 77 10.81 -2.95 0.06
N HIS A 78 10.78 -1.63 -0.08
CA HIS A 78 11.62 -0.72 0.71
C HIS A 78 11.25 -0.74 2.20
N GLU A 79 9.96 -0.76 2.51
CA GLU A 79 9.47 -0.71 3.88
C GLU A 79 9.67 -2.03 4.61
N HIS A 80 9.54 -3.15 3.89
CA HIS A 80 9.37 -4.46 4.50
C HIS A 80 10.32 -5.53 3.99
N ASN A 81 11.22 -5.21 3.06
CA ASN A 81 12.20 -6.14 2.47
C ASN A 81 11.56 -7.38 1.78
N ILE A 82 10.33 -7.24 1.28
CA ILE A 82 9.64 -8.25 0.47
C ILE A 82 9.93 -7.94 -1.00
N PRO A 83 10.43 -8.89 -1.84
CA PRO A 83 10.68 -8.59 -3.25
C PRO A 83 9.44 -8.01 -3.95
N ALA A 84 9.62 -6.90 -4.67
CA ALA A 84 8.52 -6.29 -5.44
C ALA A 84 8.00 -7.26 -6.50
N SER A 85 8.89 -8.04 -7.11
CA SER A 85 8.54 -9.10 -8.07
C SER A 85 7.64 -10.18 -7.46
N ILE A 86 7.87 -10.57 -6.22
CA ILE A 86 7.02 -11.53 -5.48
C ILE A 86 5.65 -10.91 -5.21
N THR A 87 5.61 -9.71 -4.67
CA THR A 87 4.35 -9.01 -4.37
C THR A 87 3.50 -8.84 -5.64
N LEU A 88 4.10 -8.41 -6.76
CA LEU A 88 3.41 -8.28 -8.03
C LEU A 88 2.92 -9.62 -8.59
N ALA A 89 3.77 -10.66 -8.56
CA ALA A 89 3.40 -11.98 -9.05
C ALA A 89 2.26 -12.59 -8.25
N GLN A 90 2.26 -12.44 -6.92
CA GLN A 90 1.14 -12.84 -6.07
C GLN A 90 -0.12 -12.05 -6.40
N GLY A 91 -0.04 -10.72 -6.50
CA GLY A 91 -1.19 -9.91 -6.88
C GLY A 91 -1.79 -10.30 -8.24
N VAL A 92 -0.95 -10.59 -9.25
CA VAL A 92 -1.40 -11.11 -10.56
C VAL A 92 -2.09 -12.46 -10.42
N LEU A 93 -1.50 -13.39 -9.66
CA LEU A 93 -1.99 -14.76 -9.51
C LEU A 93 -3.29 -14.81 -8.72
N GLU A 94 -3.31 -14.23 -7.52
CA GLU A 94 -4.43 -14.31 -6.57
C GLU A 94 -5.65 -13.51 -7.04
N SER A 95 -5.44 -12.37 -7.69
CA SER A 95 -6.54 -11.52 -8.17
C SER A 95 -6.96 -11.76 -9.62
N GLY A 96 -6.29 -12.67 -10.33
CA GLY A 96 -6.46 -12.80 -11.78
C GLY A 96 -6.16 -11.48 -12.51
N SER A 97 -5.06 -10.80 -12.15
CA SER A 97 -4.73 -9.45 -12.63
C SER A 97 -5.81 -8.41 -12.29
N GLY A 98 -6.37 -8.49 -11.09
CA GLY A 98 -7.42 -7.59 -10.59
C GLY A 98 -8.82 -7.86 -11.12
N ARG A 99 -9.03 -8.97 -11.84
CA ARG A 99 -10.29 -9.29 -12.52
C ARG A 99 -11.12 -10.37 -11.82
N SER A 100 -10.62 -10.97 -10.75
CA SER A 100 -11.41 -11.93 -9.98
C SER A 100 -12.62 -11.25 -9.34
N LYS A 101 -13.72 -12.00 -9.17
CA LYS A 101 -14.93 -11.48 -8.52
C LYS A 101 -14.61 -10.87 -7.15
N LEU A 102 -13.75 -11.53 -6.38
CA LEU A 102 -13.32 -11.04 -5.07
C LEU A 102 -12.55 -9.71 -5.17
N ALA A 103 -11.55 -9.61 -6.05
CA ALA A 103 -10.76 -8.38 -6.22
C ALA A 103 -11.64 -7.19 -6.63
N ILE A 104 -12.57 -7.38 -7.57
CA ILE A 104 -13.50 -6.34 -8.03
C ILE A 104 -14.45 -5.90 -6.90
N LYS A 105 -15.04 -6.85 -6.16
CA LYS A 105 -16.04 -6.57 -5.11
C LYS A 105 -15.44 -5.94 -3.86
N SER A 106 -14.18 -6.27 -3.55
CA SER A 106 -13.57 -5.96 -2.25
C SER A 106 -12.26 -5.21 -2.28
N ASN A 107 -11.66 -4.94 -3.44
CA ASN A 107 -10.29 -4.45 -3.58
C ASN A 107 -9.24 -5.33 -2.86
N ASN A 108 -9.57 -6.62 -2.65
CA ASN A 108 -8.71 -7.58 -2.00
C ASN A 108 -7.95 -8.40 -3.05
N HIS A 109 -6.73 -7.99 -3.32
CA HIS A 109 -5.91 -8.54 -4.40
C HIS A 109 -5.11 -9.79 -3.99
N PHE A 110 -5.18 -10.19 -2.71
CA PHE A 110 -4.39 -11.29 -2.16
C PHE A 110 -5.25 -12.36 -1.45
N GLY A 111 -6.58 -12.27 -1.55
CA GLY A 111 -7.48 -13.22 -0.90
C GLY A 111 -7.34 -13.24 0.62
N ILE A 112 -7.15 -12.08 1.26
CA ILE A 112 -6.95 -12.04 2.72
C ILE A 112 -8.28 -12.26 3.41
N LYS A 113 -8.39 -13.39 4.13
CA LYS A 113 -9.59 -13.77 4.90
C LYS A 113 -9.72 -12.93 6.18
N CYS A 114 -10.94 -12.80 6.70
CA CYS A 114 -11.20 -12.20 8.01
C CYS A 114 -10.64 -13.09 9.12
N HIS A 115 -9.48 -12.77 9.63
CA HIS A 115 -8.94 -13.48 10.78
C HIS A 115 -9.58 -12.97 12.08
N ARG A 116 -9.43 -13.75 13.14
CA ARG A 116 -9.90 -13.39 14.49
C ARG A 116 -9.45 -11.97 14.85
N GLY A 117 -10.39 -11.13 15.27
CA GLY A 117 -10.13 -9.73 15.63
C GLY A 117 -10.25 -8.72 14.48
N TRP A 118 -10.59 -9.14 13.24
CA TRP A 118 -10.86 -8.22 12.16
C TRP A 118 -12.12 -7.39 12.46
N LYS A 119 -11.97 -6.06 12.47
CA LYS A 119 -13.07 -5.09 12.73
C LYS A 119 -13.41 -4.24 11.51
N GLY A 120 -12.70 -4.45 10.38
CA GLY A 120 -12.94 -3.71 9.14
C GLY A 120 -14.11 -4.26 8.34
N LYS A 121 -14.39 -3.62 7.19
CA LYS A 121 -15.42 -4.10 6.25
C LYS A 121 -15.03 -5.46 5.67
N SER A 122 -16.03 -6.27 5.35
CA SER A 122 -15.85 -7.61 4.78
C SER A 122 -16.82 -7.88 3.65
N VAL A 123 -16.55 -8.94 2.91
CA VAL A 123 -17.45 -9.55 1.92
C VAL A 123 -17.44 -11.06 2.11
N THR A 124 -18.56 -11.68 1.77
CA THR A 124 -18.65 -13.13 1.67
C THR A 124 -18.29 -13.57 0.26
N HIS A 125 -17.47 -14.59 0.14
CA HIS A 125 -17.07 -15.21 -1.12
C HIS A 125 -16.82 -16.70 -0.91
N ASP A 126 -17.18 -17.51 -1.89
CA ASP A 126 -16.90 -18.94 -1.89
C ASP A 126 -15.49 -19.16 -2.48
N ASP A 127 -14.60 -19.78 -1.71
CA ASP A 127 -13.24 -20.13 -2.11
C ASP A 127 -13.00 -21.61 -1.76
N ASP A 128 -12.30 -21.91 -0.66
CA ASP A 128 -12.12 -23.29 -0.18
C ASP A 128 -13.43 -23.85 0.41
N GLU A 129 -14.21 -22.98 1.04
CA GLU A 129 -15.50 -23.28 1.65
C GLU A 129 -16.57 -22.28 1.19
N LYS A 130 -17.85 -22.64 1.35
CA LYS A 130 -18.96 -21.71 1.08
C LYS A 130 -19.04 -20.63 2.15
N GLY A 131 -19.26 -19.39 1.70
CA GLY A 131 -19.57 -18.29 2.60
C GLY A 131 -18.39 -17.76 3.42
N GLU A 132 -17.16 -17.97 2.97
CA GLU A 132 -15.98 -17.49 3.70
C GLU A 132 -15.90 -15.96 3.73
N CYS A 133 -15.40 -15.44 4.86
CA CYS A 133 -15.25 -14.01 5.08
C CYS A 133 -13.91 -13.51 4.55
N PHE A 134 -13.97 -12.55 3.64
CA PHE A 134 -12.77 -11.84 3.12
C PHE A 134 -12.81 -10.37 3.48
N ARG A 135 -11.62 -9.80 3.76
CA ARG A 135 -11.47 -8.37 4.05
C ARG A 135 -11.85 -7.54 2.84
N LYS A 136 -12.53 -6.41 3.09
CA LYS A 136 -12.88 -5.42 2.06
C LYS A 136 -12.15 -4.11 2.33
N TYR A 137 -11.48 -3.61 1.29
CA TYR A 137 -10.72 -2.37 1.37
C TYR A 137 -11.40 -1.25 0.56
N LYS A 138 -11.16 0.00 0.97
CA LYS A 138 -11.61 1.17 0.22
C LYS A 138 -10.81 1.33 -1.07
N TYR A 139 -9.50 1.08 -0.97
CA TYR A 139 -8.55 1.17 -2.07
C TYR A 139 -7.76 -0.13 -2.22
N PRO A 140 -7.40 -0.55 -3.43
CA PRO A 140 -6.63 -1.77 -3.65
C PRO A 140 -5.22 -1.70 -3.02
N GLU A 141 -4.62 -0.50 -2.92
CA GLU A 141 -3.32 -0.26 -2.29
C GLU A 141 -3.31 -0.69 -0.82
N THR A 142 -4.44 -0.56 -0.12
CA THR A 142 -4.58 -1.03 1.26
C THR A 142 -4.45 -2.55 1.36
N SER A 143 -4.85 -3.29 0.32
CA SER A 143 -4.66 -4.75 0.31
C SER A 143 -3.18 -5.14 0.17
N TYR A 144 -2.38 -4.32 -0.51
CA TYR A 144 -0.92 -4.50 -0.62
C TYR A 144 -0.22 -4.28 0.73
N GLU A 145 -0.65 -3.25 1.47
CA GLU A 145 -0.16 -3.02 2.83
C GLU A 145 -0.51 -4.19 3.74
N ASP A 146 -1.77 -4.60 3.74
CA ASP A 146 -2.26 -5.67 4.60
C ASP A 146 -1.60 -7.02 4.26
N HIS A 147 -1.31 -7.29 2.98
CA HIS A 147 -0.52 -8.43 2.55
C HIS A 147 0.90 -8.40 3.12
N SER A 148 1.56 -7.24 3.09
CA SER A 148 2.90 -7.10 3.67
C SER A 148 2.86 -7.35 5.18
N GLN A 149 1.89 -6.76 5.89
CA GLN A 149 1.68 -6.98 7.32
C GLN A 149 1.34 -8.45 7.64
N PHE A 150 0.58 -9.11 6.78
CA PHE A 150 0.28 -10.54 6.91
C PHE A 150 1.55 -11.40 6.89
N LEU A 151 2.53 -11.09 6.04
CA LEU A 151 3.79 -11.82 5.97
C LEU A 151 4.70 -11.49 7.17
N ILE A 152 4.83 -10.22 7.55
CA ILE A 152 5.72 -9.77 8.62
C ILE A 152 5.26 -10.28 9.98
N SER A 153 3.95 -10.22 10.25
CA SER A 153 3.40 -10.51 11.57
C SER A 153 3.40 -12.00 11.95
N ARG A 154 3.64 -12.90 10.99
CA ARG A 154 3.54 -14.35 11.24
C ARG A 154 4.90 -15.03 11.29
N LYS A 155 5.25 -15.62 12.42
CA LYS A 155 6.53 -16.32 12.67
C LYS A 155 6.90 -17.33 11.58
N ARG A 156 5.92 -18.00 10.97
CA ARG A 156 6.16 -19.00 9.92
C ARG A 156 6.84 -18.43 8.67
N TYR A 157 6.74 -17.12 8.42
CA TYR A 157 7.39 -16.45 7.28
C TYR A 157 8.71 -15.77 7.66
N ALA A 158 9.11 -15.74 8.93
CA ALA A 158 10.28 -15.01 9.40
C ALA A 158 11.58 -15.39 8.68
N SER A 159 11.73 -16.67 8.30
CA SER A 159 12.91 -17.16 7.57
C SER A 159 13.04 -16.55 6.16
N LEU A 160 11.95 -16.10 5.55
CA LEU A 160 11.96 -15.50 4.21
C LEU A 160 12.73 -14.17 4.20
N PHE A 161 12.62 -13.39 5.27
CA PHE A 161 13.27 -12.09 5.39
C PHE A 161 14.80 -12.18 5.48
N LYS A 162 15.36 -13.38 5.73
CA LYS A 162 16.81 -13.65 5.67
C LYS A 162 17.31 -13.83 4.23
N LEU A 163 16.43 -14.03 3.25
CA LEU A 163 16.80 -14.29 1.86
C LEU A 163 17.16 -13.01 1.08
N GLY A 164 16.84 -11.84 1.62
CA GLY A 164 16.97 -10.58 0.91
C GLY A 164 15.91 -10.42 -0.20
N ASN A 165 15.77 -9.17 -0.68
CA ASN A 165 14.72 -8.80 -1.64
C ASN A 165 15.03 -9.11 -3.11
N GLN A 166 16.22 -9.65 -3.42
CA GLN A 166 16.57 -10.05 -4.79
C GLN A 166 16.46 -11.56 -5.02
N ASN A 167 16.25 -12.33 -3.98
CA ASN A 167 16.14 -13.80 -4.08
C ASN A 167 14.69 -14.26 -4.25
N TYR A 168 14.02 -13.77 -5.31
CA TYR A 168 12.62 -14.12 -5.58
C TYR A 168 12.35 -15.62 -5.68
N LYS A 169 13.33 -16.43 -6.18
CA LYS A 169 13.19 -17.89 -6.22
C LYS A 169 13.11 -18.48 -4.82
N GLY A 170 14.03 -18.09 -3.94
CA GLY A 170 14.02 -18.50 -2.53
C GLY A 170 12.71 -18.11 -1.84
N TRP A 171 12.22 -16.90 -2.10
CA TRP A 171 10.93 -16.43 -1.62
C TRP A 171 9.77 -17.28 -2.12
N ALA A 172 9.69 -17.58 -3.43
CA ALA A 172 8.61 -18.38 -4.00
C ALA A 172 8.51 -19.76 -3.36
N TYR A 173 9.64 -20.48 -3.27
CA TYR A 173 9.66 -21.79 -2.60
C TYR A 173 9.43 -21.69 -1.10
N GLY A 174 9.97 -20.66 -0.47
CA GLY A 174 9.80 -20.42 0.96
C GLY A 174 8.36 -20.10 1.36
N LEU A 175 7.63 -19.31 0.58
CA LEU A 175 6.21 -19.04 0.78
C LEU A 175 5.40 -20.34 0.81
N ARG A 176 5.64 -21.25 -0.14
CA ARG A 176 4.95 -22.54 -0.14
C ARG A 176 5.33 -23.39 1.08
N ARG A 177 6.63 -23.51 1.40
CA ARG A 177 7.08 -24.26 2.59
C ARG A 177 6.47 -23.70 3.89
N ALA A 178 6.30 -22.39 3.97
CA ALA A 178 5.69 -21.72 5.11
C ALA A 178 4.14 -21.81 5.11
N GLY A 179 3.55 -22.52 4.15
CA GLY A 179 2.10 -22.75 4.08
C GLY A 179 1.30 -21.53 3.62
N TYR A 180 1.88 -20.69 2.73
CA TYR A 180 1.11 -19.62 2.08
C TYR A 180 0.08 -20.19 1.11
N ALA A 181 0.45 -21.24 0.37
CA ALA A 181 -0.42 -21.98 -0.52
C ALA A 181 -0.19 -23.50 -0.38
N THR A 182 -1.23 -24.27 -0.57
CA THR A 182 -1.23 -25.74 -0.57
C THR A 182 -0.73 -26.34 -1.89
N ASP A 183 -0.96 -25.61 -3.00
CA ASP A 183 -0.56 -26.04 -4.35
C ASP A 183 0.95 -26.25 -4.47
N LYS A 184 1.33 -27.50 -4.81
CA LYS A 184 2.75 -27.87 -5.03
C LYS A 184 3.41 -27.06 -6.13
N ARG A 185 2.65 -26.57 -7.12
CA ARG A 185 3.13 -25.78 -8.26
C ARG A 185 3.12 -24.28 -8.01
N TYR A 186 2.73 -23.82 -6.81
CA TYR A 186 2.68 -22.40 -6.48
C TYR A 186 4.00 -21.67 -6.75
N PRO A 187 5.18 -22.17 -6.34
CA PRO A 187 6.46 -21.53 -6.64
C PRO A 187 6.71 -21.35 -8.13
N GLN A 188 6.43 -22.39 -8.92
CA GLN A 188 6.60 -22.36 -10.38
C GLN A 188 5.67 -21.36 -11.05
N LYS A 189 4.42 -21.24 -10.56
CA LYS A 189 3.47 -20.23 -11.05
C LYS A 189 4.02 -18.83 -10.83
N LEU A 190 4.50 -18.49 -9.61
CA LEU A 190 5.10 -17.20 -9.32
C LEU A 190 6.35 -16.94 -10.18
N ILE A 191 7.27 -17.89 -10.26
CA ILE A 191 8.51 -17.77 -11.05
C ILE A 191 8.19 -17.56 -12.54
N THR A 192 7.18 -18.25 -13.06
CA THR A 192 6.74 -18.09 -14.45
C THR A 192 6.22 -16.68 -14.71
N ILE A 193 5.38 -16.14 -13.82
CA ILE A 193 4.88 -14.75 -13.92
C ILE A 193 6.05 -13.77 -13.86
N ILE A 194 6.95 -13.93 -12.88
CA ILE A 194 8.11 -13.05 -12.69
C ILE A 194 9.00 -13.03 -13.95
N LYS A 195 9.28 -14.18 -14.53
CA LYS A 195 10.09 -14.29 -15.75
C LYS A 195 9.36 -13.74 -16.98
N LYS A 196 8.07 -14.10 -17.15
CA LYS A 196 7.27 -13.70 -18.31
C LYS A 196 7.14 -12.17 -18.42
N TYR A 197 6.99 -11.48 -17.30
CA TYR A 197 6.82 -10.04 -17.25
C TYR A 197 8.07 -9.28 -16.76
N ASN A 198 9.22 -9.97 -16.66
CA ASN A 198 10.50 -9.39 -16.23
C ASN A 198 10.42 -8.59 -14.92
N LEU A 199 9.65 -9.10 -13.94
CA LEU A 199 9.35 -8.34 -12.72
C LEU A 199 10.57 -8.06 -11.83
N THR A 200 11.69 -8.78 -12.04
CA THR A 200 12.94 -8.54 -11.30
C THR A 200 13.54 -7.14 -11.51
N VAL A 201 13.11 -6.42 -12.53
CA VAL A 201 13.50 -5.02 -12.74
C VAL A 201 13.06 -4.15 -11.56
N TYR A 202 11.93 -4.47 -10.95
CA TYR A 202 11.40 -3.76 -9.79
C TYR A 202 12.17 -4.08 -8.50
N ASP A 203 12.75 -5.28 -8.36
CA ASP A 203 13.58 -5.64 -7.21
C ASP A 203 14.88 -4.84 -7.19
N ARG A 204 15.42 -4.51 -8.38
CA ARG A 204 16.64 -3.71 -8.51
C ARG A 204 16.44 -2.23 -8.22
N MET A 205 15.21 -1.73 -8.26
CA MET A 205 14.90 -0.35 -7.89
C MET A 205 15.15 -0.06 -6.42
N GLY A 206 15.12 -1.09 -5.55
CA GLY A 206 15.48 -0.99 -4.15
C GLY A 206 16.98 -1.02 -3.86
N ALA A 207 17.76 -1.61 -4.74
CA ALA A 207 19.21 -1.74 -4.58
C ALA A 207 20.00 -0.45 -4.91
N ARG A 208 19.40 0.50 -5.63
CA ARG A 208 19.97 1.83 -5.75
C ARG A 208 19.85 2.52 -4.39
N LYS A 209 20.94 2.48 -3.58
CA LYS A 209 21.12 3.47 -2.52
C LYS A 209 20.68 4.79 -3.10
N LEU A 210 19.72 5.45 -2.47
CA LEU A 210 19.51 6.87 -2.67
C LEU A 210 20.86 7.51 -2.38
N ASN A 211 21.68 7.66 -3.42
CA ASN A 211 22.87 8.48 -3.32
C ASN A 211 22.35 9.85 -2.90
N LYS A 212 22.69 10.26 -1.68
CA LYS A 212 22.36 11.57 -1.08
C LYS A 212 22.80 12.76 -1.94
N GLY A 213 23.21 12.53 -3.20
CA GLY A 213 23.76 13.52 -4.10
C GLY A 213 22.90 13.96 -5.29
N ASN A 214 21.87 13.21 -5.68
CA ASN A 214 20.97 13.65 -6.75
C ASN A 214 19.54 13.83 -6.21
N GLN A 215 19.36 14.87 -5.40
CA GLN A 215 18.08 15.54 -5.35
C GLN A 215 17.85 16.12 -6.75
N VAL A 216 17.04 15.43 -7.56
CA VAL A 216 16.39 16.09 -8.70
C VAL A 216 15.61 17.23 -8.05
N LYS A 217 16.14 18.48 -8.15
CA LYS A 217 15.41 19.66 -7.72
C LYS A 217 14.12 19.67 -8.50
N VAL A 218 13.04 19.21 -7.89
CA VAL A 218 11.69 19.33 -8.45
C VAL A 218 11.43 20.83 -8.48
N LYS A 219 11.51 21.43 -9.68
CA LYS A 219 11.11 22.81 -9.87
C LYS A 219 9.60 22.85 -9.90
N SER A 220 8.98 23.60 -9.02
CA SER A 220 7.58 23.99 -9.14
C SER A 220 7.51 25.31 -9.91
N TYR A 221 6.47 25.43 -10.73
CA TYR A 221 6.14 26.66 -11.44
C TYR A 221 4.73 27.10 -11.04
N LYS A 222 4.59 28.33 -10.56
CA LYS A 222 3.30 28.90 -10.25
C LYS A 222 2.69 29.55 -11.48
N VAL A 223 1.55 29.04 -11.92
CA VAL A 223 0.83 29.54 -13.11
C VAL A 223 0.50 31.03 -12.99
N GLN A 224 0.88 31.80 -14.00
CA GLN A 224 0.66 33.24 -14.07
C GLN A 224 -0.46 33.57 -15.07
N LYS A 225 -0.96 34.80 -15.00
CA LYS A 225 -1.96 35.32 -15.95
C LYS A 225 -1.40 35.22 -17.38
N GLY A 226 -2.15 34.58 -18.27
CA GLY A 226 -1.73 34.38 -19.68
C GLY A 226 -0.98 33.10 -19.95
N ASP A 227 -0.64 32.29 -18.92
CA ASP A 227 -0.03 31.00 -19.13
C ASP A 227 -1.02 29.96 -19.65
N THR A 228 -0.50 29.08 -20.49
CA THR A 228 -1.14 27.86 -20.95
C THR A 228 -0.22 26.67 -20.68
N LEU A 229 -0.75 25.44 -20.62
CA LEU A 229 0.12 24.26 -20.52
C LEU A 229 1.16 24.20 -21.64
N TYR A 230 0.80 24.68 -22.84
CA TYR A 230 1.72 24.73 -23.97
C TYR A 230 2.87 25.73 -23.74
N SER A 231 2.56 26.98 -23.31
CA SER A 231 3.59 27.98 -23.05
C SER A 231 4.52 27.58 -21.93
N ILE A 232 3.99 26.98 -20.87
CA ILE A 232 4.77 26.48 -19.74
C ILE A 232 5.66 25.30 -20.17
N ALA A 233 5.08 24.31 -20.88
CA ALA A 233 5.81 23.15 -21.38
C ALA A 233 6.98 23.57 -22.30
N ARG A 234 6.76 24.51 -23.23
CA ARG A 234 7.79 25.07 -24.11
C ARG A 234 8.90 25.81 -23.33
N ARG A 235 8.52 26.65 -22.35
CA ARG A 235 9.45 27.41 -21.51
C ARG A 235 10.37 26.51 -20.71
N HIS A 236 9.89 25.35 -20.31
CA HIS A 236 10.63 24.40 -19.48
C HIS A 236 11.18 23.18 -20.26
N SER A 237 11.10 23.20 -21.60
CA SER A 237 11.60 22.15 -22.49
C SER A 237 11.06 20.75 -22.17
N ILE A 238 9.77 20.68 -21.82
CA ILE A 238 9.05 19.43 -21.54
C ILE A 238 7.82 19.32 -22.47
N SER A 239 7.32 18.10 -22.69
CA SER A 239 6.10 17.93 -23.47
C SER A 239 4.85 18.26 -22.62
N VAL A 240 3.79 18.77 -23.29
CA VAL A 240 2.48 19.00 -22.63
C VAL A 240 1.95 17.70 -22.01
N ALA A 241 2.13 16.57 -22.70
CA ALA A 241 1.72 15.26 -22.21
C ALA A 241 2.45 14.91 -20.88
N ASN A 242 3.76 15.16 -20.81
CA ASN A 242 4.53 14.93 -19.60
C ASN A 242 4.09 15.88 -18.46
N LEU A 243 3.92 17.18 -18.79
CA LEU A 243 3.45 18.18 -17.81
C LEU A 243 2.07 17.79 -17.24
N LYS A 244 1.15 17.33 -18.07
CA LYS A 244 -0.15 16.81 -17.63
C LYS A 244 0.01 15.59 -16.72
N ARG A 245 0.81 14.62 -17.15
CA ARG A 245 1.02 13.36 -16.44
C ARG A 245 1.57 13.55 -15.03
N VAL A 246 2.62 14.39 -14.90
CA VAL A 246 3.29 14.61 -13.59
C VAL A 246 2.45 15.43 -12.62
N ASN A 247 1.45 16.17 -13.14
CA ASN A 247 0.52 16.98 -12.35
C ASN A 247 -0.88 16.37 -12.22
N GLY A 248 -1.12 15.16 -12.74
CA GLY A 248 -2.42 14.49 -12.64
C GLY A 248 -3.55 15.22 -13.39
N LEU A 249 -3.22 16.01 -14.45
CA LEU A 249 -4.20 16.79 -15.18
C LEU A 249 -4.87 15.94 -16.27
N SER A 250 -6.20 15.85 -16.26
CA SER A 250 -7.01 15.20 -17.28
C SER A 250 -7.30 16.12 -18.47
N THR A 251 -7.42 17.43 -18.23
CA THR A 251 -7.70 18.46 -19.24
C THR A 251 -6.48 19.37 -19.47
N ASN A 252 -6.60 20.34 -20.39
CA ASN A 252 -5.58 21.37 -20.58
C ASN A 252 -5.84 22.63 -19.75
N GLU A 253 -6.86 22.63 -18.91
CA GLU A 253 -7.23 23.74 -18.07
C GLU A 253 -6.30 23.84 -16.86
N ILE A 254 -5.83 25.04 -16.60
CA ILE A 254 -5.01 25.42 -15.45
C ILE A 254 -5.49 26.73 -14.88
N SER A 255 -5.33 26.90 -13.58
CA SER A 255 -5.77 28.11 -12.88
C SER A 255 -4.58 29.00 -12.54
N ILE A 256 -4.79 30.33 -12.58
CA ILE A 256 -3.80 31.31 -12.09
C ILE A 256 -3.50 31.01 -10.62
N GLY A 257 -2.21 30.96 -10.27
CA GLY A 257 -1.74 30.61 -8.93
C GLY A 257 -1.61 29.11 -8.67
N GLN A 258 -2.01 28.24 -9.59
CA GLN A 258 -1.81 26.81 -9.49
C GLN A 258 -0.32 26.47 -9.52
N ASP A 259 0.15 25.60 -8.62
CA ASP A 259 1.52 25.10 -8.63
C ASP A 259 1.62 23.86 -9.53
N LEU A 260 2.48 23.91 -10.53
CA LEU A 260 2.76 22.82 -11.45
C LEU A 260 4.17 22.29 -11.22
N LEU A 261 4.31 20.97 -11.08
CA LEU A 261 5.60 20.30 -11.03
C LEU A 261 6.22 20.28 -12.43
N ILE A 262 7.45 20.76 -12.52
CA ILE A 262 8.22 20.81 -13.75
C ILE A 262 9.34 19.76 -13.65
N LYS A 263 9.23 18.68 -14.43
CA LYS A 263 10.18 17.56 -14.47
C LYS A 263 10.63 17.30 -15.89
#